data_f793ad1f43e57959c0265f06680a89cb
#
_entry.id   f793ad1f43e57959c0265f06680a89cb
#
_cell.length_a   1.000
_cell.length_b   1.000
_cell.length_c   1.000
_cell.angle_alpha   90.00
_cell.angle_beta   90.00
_cell.angle_gamma   90.00
#
_symmetry.space_group_name_H-M   'P 1'
#
loop_
_entity.id
_entity.type
_entity.pdbx_description
1 polymer ?
#
loop_
_entity_poly.entity_id
_entity_poly.type
_entity_poly.pdbx_seq_one_letter_code
_entity_poly.pdbx_strand_id
1 'polypeptide(L)'
;MRDGHETLLLARHPCRILLGLLIAGTCLSLVAWASDSEFRQSQPVVPWFTGTLLSSRGTTVDQGHVVVEPYFYFTRFGGLYNDNWRLQSTTVSRTIVQQTYFIYGLTSRVDIEIAPQWLDMHSHGESLAGFGDLPFSVGYQLFRGPSDSWLPDVRIWAQEMFPTGRYTALAPSKTGLGGTGGGSYATTLGIGAQKVIALPQGHFLRYRVNITHGFYTPVTVNGFNAYGGGFGTAGRVDPGSVTTVTLAGEFTITQQLVLALDLGFQTVDTTRFSGTAGIGVDGEPATVGKGSSNLLTVAPAVEYHWNAHVALIAGPWMSVRGRNTSEFLGMVAALYLFM
;
A
#
# COMPACT_ATOMS: atom_id res chain seq x y z
N MET A 1 -32.48 -34.64 39.28
CA MET A 1 -31.44 -33.65 39.56
C MET A 1 -30.87 -33.24 38.23
N ARG A 2 -31.36 -32.29 37.72
CA ARG A 2 -31.26 -30.88 37.38
C ARG A 2 -29.84 -30.38 37.65
N ASP A 3 -29.11 -30.01 36.61
CA ASP A 3 -28.33 -28.81 36.60
C ASP A 3 -28.16 -28.34 35.15
N GLY A 4 -28.62 -27.11 34.94
CA GLY A 4 -28.58 -26.42 33.69
C GLY A 4 -27.27 -25.67 33.51
N HIS A 5 -26.75 -25.68 32.32
CA HIS A 5 -25.73 -24.75 31.87
C HIS A 5 -26.36 -23.72 30.94
N GLU A 6 -26.55 -22.53 31.49
CA GLU A 6 -26.87 -21.33 30.70
C GLU A 6 -25.63 -20.93 29.86
N THR A 7 -25.83 -20.93 28.58
CA THR A 7 -24.87 -20.45 27.61
C THR A 7 -25.00 -18.94 27.51
N LEU A 8 -24.02 -18.22 28.08
CA LEU A 8 -23.90 -16.77 27.92
C LEU A 8 -23.44 -16.45 26.46
N LEU A 9 -24.40 -16.06 25.64
CA LEU A 9 -24.13 -15.43 24.34
C LEU A 9 -23.67 -13.99 24.56
N LEU A 10 -22.37 -13.79 24.63
CA LEU A 10 -21.78 -12.45 24.56
C LEU A 10 -21.85 -11.93 23.12
N ALA A 11 -22.79 -10.99 22.94
CA ALA A 11 -22.87 -10.17 21.72
C ALA A 11 -21.58 -9.38 21.51
N ARG A 12 -20.74 -9.86 20.62
CA ARG A 12 -19.58 -9.11 20.11
C ARG A 12 -19.97 -8.53 18.77
N HIS A 13 -20.20 -7.21 18.71
CA HIS A 13 -19.97 -6.28 17.62
C HIS A 13 -20.99 -5.11 17.57
N PRO A 14 -20.74 -4.02 18.33
CA PRO A 14 -21.16 -2.71 17.83
C PRO A 14 -20.00 -1.68 17.68
N CYS A 15 -18.78 -1.99 18.18
CA CYS A 15 -17.75 -0.95 18.27
C CYS A 15 -17.05 -0.62 16.94
N ARG A 16 -17.03 -1.55 15.97
CA ARG A 16 -16.32 -1.32 14.67
C ARG A 16 -17.10 -0.43 13.70
N ILE A 17 -18.42 -0.44 13.77
CA ILE A 17 -19.27 0.40 12.91
C ILE A 17 -19.31 1.84 13.44
N LEU A 18 -19.24 2.03 14.77
CA LEU A 18 -19.27 3.37 15.36
C LEU A 18 -18.01 4.19 15.06
N LEU A 19 -16.84 3.55 14.99
CA LEU A 19 -15.57 4.27 14.68
C LEU A 19 -15.53 4.75 13.22
N GLY A 20 -16.04 3.95 12.28
CA GLY A 20 -16.14 4.35 10.88
C GLY A 20 -17.16 5.50 10.67
N LEU A 21 -18.27 5.48 11.41
CA LEU A 21 -19.28 6.55 11.37
C LEU A 21 -18.83 7.84 12.07
N LEU A 22 -18.00 7.74 13.12
CA LEU A 22 -17.43 8.92 13.79
C LEU A 22 -16.42 9.65 12.90
N ILE A 23 -15.57 8.92 12.14
CA ILE A 23 -14.63 9.53 11.20
C ILE A 23 -15.39 10.16 10.02
N ALA A 24 -16.42 9.50 9.50
CA ALA A 24 -17.26 10.07 8.46
C ALA A 24 -18.09 11.27 8.95
N GLY A 25 -18.60 11.22 10.19
CA GLY A 25 -19.34 12.31 10.82
C GLY A 25 -18.49 13.54 11.12
N THR A 26 -17.24 13.35 11.56
CA THR A 26 -16.32 14.47 11.81
C THR A 26 -15.82 15.10 10.52
N CYS A 27 -15.65 14.33 9.43
CA CYS A 27 -15.34 14.91 8.11
C CYS A 27 -16.50 15.74 7.57
N LEU A 28 -17.75 15.31 7.74
CA LEU A 28 -18.93 16.06 7.30
C LEU A 28 -19.16 17.33 8.13
N SER A 29 -18.85 17.33 9.42
CA SER A 29 -18.96 18.54 10.26
C SER A 29 -17.86 19.56 9.99
N LEU A 30 -16.65 19.13 9.59
CA LEU A 30 -15.59 20.03 9.13
C LEU A 30 -15.93 20.72 7.80
N VAL A 31 -16.67 20.06 6.90
CA VAL A 31 -17.14 20.66 5.65
C VAL A 31 -18.16 21.78 5.90
N ALA A 32 -19.00 21.66 6.93
CA ALA A 32 -19.99 22.69 7.28
C ALA A 32 -19.39 23.98 7.90
N TRP A 33 -18.17 23.88 8.48
CA TRP A 33 -17.48 25.05 9.09
C TRP A 33 -16.58 25.80 8.10
N ALA A 34 -16.24 25.20 6.96
CA ALA A 34 -15.39 25.82 5.94
C ALA A 34 -16.16 26.73 4.97
N SER A 35 -17.49 26.78 5.07
CA SER A 35 -18.34 27.48 4.08
C SER A 35 -18.42 29.02 4.26
N ASP A 36 -17.89 29.59 5.34
CA ASP A 36 -18.06 31.03 5.65
C ASP A 36 -16.81 31.90 5.43
N SER A 37 -15.73 31.37 4.82
CA SER A 37 -14.64 32.24 4.40
C SER A 37 -14.89 32.78 2.99
N GLU A 38 -15.15 34.06 2.88
CA GLU A 38 -15.24 34.83 1.63
C GLU A 38 -14.06 34.48 0.70
N PHE A 39 -14.33 33.68 -0.31
CA PHE A 39 -13.39 33.36 -1.38
C PHE A 39 -13.27 34.61 -2.29
N ARG A 40 -12.28 35.48 -2.02
CA ARG A 40 -11.93 36.58 -2.93
C ARG A 40 -11.51 35.95 -4.27
N GLN A 41 -12.29 36.20 -5.30
CA GLN A 41 -11.91 35.97 -6.70
C GLN A 41 -10.66 36.78 -7.05
N SER A 42 -9.49 36.18 -6.93
CA SER A 42 -8.26 36.78 -7.44
C SER A 42 -7.34 35.64 -7.94
N GLN A 43 -7.20 35.60 -9.26
CA GLN A 43 -6.38 34.65 -10.04
C GLN A 43 -6.93 33.20 -10.08
N PRO A 44 -6.79 32.47 -11.20
CA PRO A 44 -7.12 31.06 -11.21
C PRO A 44 -6.22 30.33 -10.21
N VAL A 45 -6.81 29.91 -9.10
CA VAL A 45 -6.11 29.18 -8.05
C VAL A 45 -5.71 27.84 -8.66
N VAL A 46 -4.41 27.61 -8.80
CA VAL A 46 -3.89 26.30 -9.18
C VAL A 46 -3.96 25.41 -7.94
N PRO A 47 -4.71 24.29 -7.96
CA PRO A 47 -4.81 23.43 -6.79
C PRO A 47 -3.47 22.77 -6.48
N TRP A 48 -3.17 22.65 -5.19
CA TRP A 48 -2.04 21.87 -4.72
C TRP A 48 -2.51 20.45 -4.37
N PHE A 49 -1.73 19.46 -4.77
CA PHE A 49 -1.99 18.06 -4.51
C PHE A 49 -0.67 17.34 -4.36
N THR A 50 -0.47 16.58 -3.28
CA THR A 50 0.67 15.67 -3.14
C THR A 50 0.46 14.40 -3.93
N GLY A 51 -0.70 13.85 -3.83
CA GLY A 51 -1.08 12.50 -4.23
C GLY A 51 -1.74 11.77 -3.10
N THR A 52 -2.47 10.73 -3.42
CA THR A 52 -3.07 9.85 -2.42
C THR A 52 -2.01 8.90 -1.85
N LEU A 53 -2.32 8.20 -0.74
CA LEU A 53 -1.37 7.36 -0.02
C LEU A 53 -0.86 6.15 -0.83
N LEU A 54 -1.68 5.60 -1.74
CA LEU A 54 -1.41 4.31 -2.40
C LEU A 54 -1.33 4.40 -3.92
N SER A 55 -1.99 5.39 -4.52
CA SER A 55 -2.15 5.46 -5.98
C SER A 55 -0.96 6.16 -6.64
N SER A 56 -0.34 5.51 -7.62
CA SER A 56 0.73 6.10 -8.42
C SER A 56 0.23 7.32 -9.20
N ARG A 57 1.15 8.22 -9.52
CA ARG A 57 0.87 9.43 -10.31
C ARG A 57 0.44 9.08 -11.74
N GLY A 58 -0.47 9.85 -12.31
CA GLY A 58 -0.85 9.79 -13.72
C GLY A 58 -0.04 10.73 -14.61
N THR A 59 0.91 11.50 -14.02
CA THR A 59 1.84 12.38 -14.73
C THR A 59 3.29 12.11 -14.33
N THR A 60 4.21 12.37 -15.26
CA THR A 60 5.66 12.42 -14.95
C THR A 60 5.99 13.70 -14.19
N VAL A 61 7.08 13.68 -13.41
CA VAL A 61 7.70 14.88 -12.84
C VAL A 61 8.26 15.74 -13.97
N ASP A 62 8.15 17.06 -13.83
CA ASP A 62 8.63 18.00 -14.83
C ASP A 62 10.15 17.91 -14.97
N GLN A 63 10.64 18.14 -16.20
CA GLN A 63 12.07 18.01 -16.53
C GLN A 63 12.94 18.88 -15.63
N GLY A 64 13.99 18.28 -15.07
CA GLY A 64 14.96 18.94 -14.22
C GLY A 64 14.54 19.08 -12.75
N HIS A 65 13.29 18.68 -12.39
CA HIS A 65 12.80 18.74 -11.02
C HIS A 65 12.98 17.41 -10.31
N VAL A 66 13.08 17.49 -9.00
CA VAL A 66 13.17 16.35 -8.08
C VAL A 66 11.96 16.35 -7.14
N VAL A 67 11.41 15.18 -6.91
CA VAL A 67 10.44 14.94 -5.83
C VAL A 67 11.05 13.96 -4.83
N VAL A 68 10.99 14.29 -3.55
CA VAL A 68 11.40 13.39 -2.46
C VAL A 68 10.22 13.14 -1.56
N GLU A 69 9.85 11.87 -1.39
CA GLU A 69 8.71 11.46 -0.59
C GLU A 69 9.11 10.38 0.42
N PRO A 70 9.52 10.75 1.65
CA PRO A 70 9.68 9.77 2.74
C PRO A 70 8.31 9.34 3.26
N TYR A 71 8.02 8.05 3.11
CA TYR A 71 6.85 7.37 3.61
C TYR A 71 7.17 6.60 4.88
N PHE A 72 6.23 6.62 5.83
CA PHE A 72 6.23 5.79 7.04
C PHE A 72 4.94 4.99 7.08
N TYR A 73 5.07 3.67 7.09
CA TYR A 73 3.96 2.73 7.25
C TYR A 73 4.09 2.05 8.60
N PHE A 74 3.09 2.17 9.42
CA PHE A 74 2.92 1.37 10.63
C PHE A 74 1.75 0.44 10.41
N THR A 75 1.97 -0.88 10.40
CA THR A 75 0.94 -1.87 10.10
C THR A 75 0.85 -2.90 11.20
N ARG A 76 -0.35 -3.13 11.70
CA ARG A 76 -0.69 -4.18 12.66
C ARG A 76 -1.54 -5.22 11.95
N PHE A 77 -1.11 -6.47 12.01
CA PHE A 77 -1.82 -7.64 11.53
C PHE A 77 -2.43 -8.35 12.74
N GLY A 78 -3.71 -8.68 12.72
CA GLY A 78 -4.41 -9.29 13.83
C GLY A 78 -5.35 -10.43 13.41
N GLY A 79 -5.40 -10.73 12.11
CA GLY A 79 -6.26 -11.76 11.54
C GLY A 79 -5.81 -12.25 10.19
N LEU A 80 -6.43 -13.33 9.76
CA LEU A 80 -6.27 -13.95 8.46
C LEU A 80 -7.65 -14.14 7.82
N TYR A 81 -7.84 -13.68 6.61
CA TYR A 81 -8.97 -14.09 5.79
C TYR A 81 -8.68 -15.46 5.19
N ASN A 82 -9.54 -16.44 5.46
CA ASN A 82 -9.41 -17.78 4.89
C ASN A 82 -9.88 -17.84 3.42
N ASP A 83 -9.89 -19.02 2.83
CA ASP A 83 -10.33 -19.28 1.45
C ASP A 83 -11.80 -18.94 1.19
N ASN A 84 -12.64 -18.94 2.26
CA ASN A 84 -14.05 -18.60 2.24
C ASN A 84 -14.32 -17.12 2.57
N TRP A 85 -13.33 -16.24 2.52
CA TRP A 85 -13.44 -14.82 2.83
C TRP A 85 -13.84 -14.51 4.29
N ARG A 86 -13.67 -15.47 5.20
CA ARG A 86 -14.01 -15.32 6.63
C ARG A 86 -12.77 -14.92 7.39
N LEU A 87 -12.92 -13.89 8.23
CA LEU A 87 -11.85 -13.43 9.11
C LEU A 87 -11.70 -14.37 10.31
N GLN A 88 -10.47 -14.80 10.55
CA GLN A 88 -10.03 -15.57 11.71
C GLN A 88 -8.98 -14.77 12.47
N SER A 89 -9.06 -14.74 13.79
CA SER A 89 -8.03 -14.09 14.61
C SER A 89 -6.73 -14.90 14.58
N THR A 90 -5.61 -14.18 14.50
CA THR A 90 -4.26 -14.76 14.58
C THR A 90 -3.44 -14.02 15.63
N THR A 91 -2.25 -14.53 15.93
CA THR A 91 -1.30 -13.80 16.76
C THR A 91 -0.97 -12.45 16.12
N VAL A 92 -0.95 -11.42 16.95
CA VAL A 92 -0.68 -10.06 16.48
C VAL A 92 0.77 -9.92 16.08
N SER A 93 1.00 -9.44 14.87
CA SER A 93 2.30 -8.97 14.40
C SER A 93 2.24 -7.50 13.97
N ARG A 94 3.39 -6.85 13.92
CA ARG A 94 3.53 -5.44 13.53
C ARG A 94 4.69 -5.31 12.55
N THR A 95 4.53 -4.40 11.60
CA THR A 95 5.60 -4.02 10.68
C THR A 95 5.64 -2.51 10.59
N ILE A 96 6.84 -1.96 10.69
CA ILE A 96 7.15 -0.58 10.36
C ILE A 96 7.97 -0.61 9.07
N VAL A 97 7.54 0.16 8.06
CA VAL A 97 8.32 0.35 6.84
C VAL A 97 8.59 1.84 6.70
N GLN A 98 9.85 2.17 6.55
CA GLN A 98 10.29 3.48 6.09
C GLN A 98 10.76 3.32 4.66
N GLN A 99 10.10 3.99 3.72
CA GLN A 99 10.44 3.97 2.30
C GLN A 99 10.54 5.40 1.79
N THR A 100 11.62 5.74 1.12
CA THR A 100 11.79 7.08 0.57
C THR A 100 11.89 7.01 -0.94
N TYR A 101 10.94 7.65 -1.61
CA TYR A 101 10.94 7.79 -3.06
C TYR A 101 11.78 9.01 -3.45
N PHE A 102 12.73 8.80 -4.36
CA PHE A 102 13.49 9.84 -5.04
C PHE A 102 13.11 9.78 -6.51
N ILE A 103 12.49 10.83 -7.00
CA ILE A 103 11.93 10.87 -8.34
C ILE A 103 12.54 12.06 -9.08
N TYR A 104 13.03 11.81 -10.29
CA TYR A 104 13.65 12.84 -11.12
C TYR A 104 13.01 12.89 -12.51
N GLY A 105 12.59 14.08 -12.90
CA GLY A 105 12.10 14.36 -14.25
C GLY A 105 13.29 14.43 -15.24
N LEU A 106 13.53 13.32 -15.94
CA LEU A 106 14.65 13.21 -16.88
C LEU A 106 14.41 14.01 -18.18
N THR A 107 13.19 13.97 -18.68
CA THR A 107 12.73 14.74 -19.84
C THR A 107 11.31 15.24 -19.59
N SER A 108 10.74 16.02 -20.51
CA SER A 108 9.34 16.44 -20.44
C SER A 108 8.32 15.27 -20.43
N ARG A 109 8.76 14.04 -20.73
CA ARG A 109 7.90 12.84 -20.79
C ARG A 109 8.44 11.64 -20.03
N VAL A 110 9.63 11.69 -19.46
CA VAL A 110 10.27 10.55 -18.77
C VAL A 110 10.68 10.97 -17.38
N ASP A 111 10.28 10.21 -16.40
CA ASP A 111 10.83 10.27 -15.05
C ASP A 111 11.46 8.93 -14.65
N ILE A 112 12.38 9.00 -13.71
CA ILE A 112 13.01 7.85 -13.06
C ILE A 112 12.76 7.94 -11.56
N GLU A 113 12.67 6.78 -10.91
CA GLU A 113 12.38 6.69 -9.49
C GLU A 113 13.17 5.56 -8.85
N ILE A 114 13.73 5.82 -7.67
CA ILE A 114 14.32 4.81 -6.80
C ILE A 114 13.71 4.97 -5.40
N ALA A 115 13.37 3.85 -4.73
CA ALA A 115 12.69 3.91 -3.45
C ALA A 115 13.27 2.93 -2.42
N PRO A 116 14.47 3.20 -1.87
CA PRO A 116 15.04 2.38 -0.80
C PRO A 116 14.10 2.30 0.40
N GLN A 117 14.07 1.11 1.02
CA GLN A 117 13.19 0.85 2.14
C GLN A 117 13.91 0.12 3.28
N TRP A 118 13.52 0.48 4.50
CA TRP A 118 13.89 -0.19 5.74
C TRP A 118 12.66 -0.79 6.38
N LEU A 119 12.75 -2.06 6.77
CA LEU A 119 11.67 -2.79 7.45
C LEU A 119 12.08 -3.10 8.88
N ASP A 120 11.12 -2.98 9.80
CA ASP A 120 11.22 -3.45 11.18
C ASP A 120 9.94 -4.23 11.53
N MET A 121 10.08 -5.53 11.73
CA MET A 121 8.99 -6.48 11.92
C MET A 121 9.05 -7.11 13.29
N HIS A 122 7.89 -7.24 13.93
CA HIS A 122 7.75 -7.82 15.28
C HIS A 122 6.63 -8.84 15.30
N SER A 123 6.91 -10.05 15.79
CA SER A 123 5.92 -11.11 16.00
C SER A 123 6.42 -12.07 17.08
N HIS A 124 5.51 -12.56 17.94
CA HIS A 124 5.82 -13.57 18.97
C HIS A 124 7.00 -13.22 19.90
N GLY A 125 7.21 -11.92 20.19
CA GLY A 125 8.33 -11.46 21.00
C GLY A 125 9.67 -11.37 20.26
N GLU A 126 9.73 -11.77 19.01
CA GLU A 126 10.90 -11.68 18.15
C GLU A 126 10.80 -10.46 17.22
N SER A 127 11.96 -10.00 16.75
CA SER A 127 12.05 -8.91 15.79
C SER A 127 13.05 -9.22 14.67
N LEU A 128 12.79 -8.66 13.50
CA LEU A 128 13.67 -8.70 12.34
C LEU A 128 13.68 -7.32 11.67
N ALA A 129 14.87 -6.72 11.55
CA ALA A 129 15.00 -5.44 10.88
C ALA A 129 16.09 -5.50 9.79
N GLY A 130 15.97 -4.65 8.78
CA GLY A 130 16.95 -4.54 7.71
C GLY A 130 16.43 -3.85 6.47
N PHE A 131 17.34 -3.62 5.52
CA PHE A 131 16.96 -3.12 4.21
C PHE A 131 16.10 -4.17 3.48
N GLY A 132 15.08 -3.66 2.79
CA GLY A 132 14.23 -4.44 1.90
C GLY A 132 14.78 -4.58 0.50
N ASP A 133 13.97 -5.15 -0.37
CA ASP A 133 14.25 -5.16 -1.81
C ASP A 133 14.16 -3.73 -2.36
N LEU A 134 14.99 -3.41 -3.35
CA LEU A 134 15.14 -2.06 -3.89
C LEU A 134 14.35 -1.90 -5.18
N PRO A 135 13.24 -1.14 -5.20
CA PRO A 135 12.54 -0.80 -6.43
C PRO A 135 13.23 0.33 -7.18
N PHE A 136 13.29 0.18 -8.50
CA PHE A 136 13.66 1.20 -9.46
C PHE A 136 12.62 1.23 -10.57
N SER A 137 12.14 2.41 -10.96
CA SER A 137 11.15 2.54 -12.02
C SER A 137 11.48 3.63 -13.02
N VAL A 138 10.97 3.43 -14.23
CA VAL A 138 10.98 4.39 -15.33
C VAL A 138 9.55 4.63 -15.75
N GLY A 139 9.12 5.89 -15.71
CA GLY A 139 7.80 6.32 -16.14
C GLY A 139 7.85 7.09 -17.45
N TYR A 140 6.82 6.93 -18.26
CA TYR A 140 6.64 7.62 -19.52
C TYR A 140 5.25 8.25 -19.60
N GLN A 141 5.20 9.56 -19.88
CA GLN A 141 3.94 10.28 -20.15
C GLN A 141 3.43 9.94 -21.54
N LEU A 142 2.50 9.02 -21.60
CA LEU A 142 1.91 8.57 -22.85
C LEU A 142 1.04 9.67 -23.47
N PHE A 143 0.21 10.31 -22.65
CA PHE A 143 -0.72 11.36 -23.06
C PHE A 143 -0.92 12.41 -21.96
N ARG A 144 -1.01 13.69 -22.33
CA ARG A 144 -1.45 14.79 -21.45
C ARG A 144 -2.79 15.30 -21.97
N GLY A 145 -3.84 15.13 -21.17
CA GLY A 145 -5.18 15.60 -21.50
C GLY A 145 -5.26 17.12 -21.42
N PRO A 146 -5.87 17.80 -22.43
CA PRO A 146 -6.11 19.23 -22.36
C PRO A 146 -6.86 19.62 -21.08
N SER A 147 -6.51 20.75 -20.48
CA SER A 147 -7.10 21.19 -19.20
C SER A 147 -8.61 21.41 -19.27
N ASP A 148 -9.11 21.85 -20.43
CA ASP A 148 -10.50 22.14 -20.73
C ASP A 148 -11.32 20.96 -21.24
N SER A 149 -10.71 19.76 -21.31
CA SER A 149 -11.35 18.53 -21.77
C SER A 149 -11.54 17.52 -20.63
N TRP A 150 -12.40 16.53 -20.86
CA TRP A 150 -12.58 15.39 -19.94
C TRP A 150 -11.46 14.34 -20.05
N LEU A 151 -10.61 14.42 -21.09
CA LEU A 151 -9.53 13.46 -21.33
C LEU A 151 -8.51 13.50 -20.20
N PRO A 152 -8.15 12.34 -19.60
CA PRO A 152 -7.18 12.28 -18.52
C PRO A 152 -5.75 12.39 -19.05
N ASP A 153 -4.82 12.73 -18.17
CA ASP A 153 -3.41 12.41 -18.34
C ASP A 153 -3.22 10.90 -18.22
N VAL A 154 -2.37 10.32 -19.05
CA VAL A 154 -2.06 8.89 -19.02
C VAL A 154 -0.56 8.68 -18.95
N ARG A 155 -0.10 7.98 -17.90
CA ARG A 155 1.29 7.57 -17.69
C ARG A 155 1.38 6.05 -17.67
N ILE A 156 2.43 5.51 -18.30
CA ILE A 156 2.82 4.12 -18.18
C ILE A 156 4.17 4.05 -17.46
N TRP A 157 4.45 2.95 -16.77
CA TRP A 157 5.74 2.74 -16.13
C TRP A 157 6.14 1.27 -16.09
N ALA A 158 7.43 1.05 -16.04
CA ALA A 158 8.01 -0.23 -15.69
C ALA A 158 8.84 -0.08 -14.42
N GLN A 159 8.67 -0.97 -13.47
CA GLN A 159 9.43 -1.03 -12.23
C GLN A 159 10.12 -2.39 -12.13
N GLU A 160 11.39 -2.38 -11.78
CA GLU A 160 12.14 -3.57 -11.40
C GLU A 160 12.44 -3.53 -9.90
N MET A 161 12.09 -4.61 -9.21
CA MET A 161 12.43 -4.85 -7.81
C MET A 161 13.70 -5.69 -7.75
N PHE A 162 14.80 -5.11 -7.27
CA PHE A 162 16.06 -5.83 -7.05
C PHE A 162 16.04 -6.54 -5.70
N PRO A 163 16.36 -7.85 -5.63
CA PRO A 163 16.28 -8.66 -4.40
C PRO A 163 17.46 -8.39 -3.46
N THR A 164 17.50 -7.22 -2.85
CA THR A 164 18.55 -6.79 -1.93
C THR A 164 18.28 -7.18 -0.46
N GLY A 165 17.04 -7.53 -0.14
CA GLY A 165 16.64 -7.95 1.19
C GLY A 165 16.99 -9.40 1.51
N ARG A 166 16.87 -9.78 2.78
CA ARG A 166 17.06 -11.15 3.25
C ARG A 166 15.81 -11.98 3.05
N TYR A 167 15.92 -13.15 2.46
CA TYR A 167 14.76 -13.99 2.12
C TYR A 167 14.91 -15.48 2.42
N THR A 168 16.12 -15.99 2.67
CA THR A 168 16.41 -17.41 2.86
C THR A 168 17.40 -17.63 4.00
N ALA A 169 17.50 -18.87 4.50
CA ALA A 169 18.33 -19.25 5.64
C ALA A 169 18.09 -18.36 6.88
N LEU A 170 16.83 -18.01 7.13
CA LEU A 170 16.41 -17.21 8.27
C LEU A 170 16.57 -18.03 9.56
N ALA A 171 16.81 -17.35 10.69
CA ALA A 171 16.90 -18.05 11.97
C ALA A 171 15.54 -18.69 12.34
N PRO A 172 15.52 -19.91 12.93
CA PRO A 172 14.28 -20.58 13.34
C PRO A 172 13.42 -19.76 14.31
N SER A 173 14.05 -18.98 15.20
CA SER A 173 13.34 -18.07 16.10
C SER A 173 12.61 -16.93 15.37
N LYS A 174 12.99 -16.64 14.13
CA LYS A 174 12.35 -15.60 13.27
C LYS A 174 11.22 -16.16 12.42
N THR A 175 10.77 -17.37 12.67
CA THR A 175 9.63 -18.00 11.99
C THR A 175 8.40 -17.13 12.12
N GLY A 176 7.73 -16.87 10.99
CA GLY A 176 6.53 -16.02 10.95
C GLY A 176 6.80 -14.53 10.83
N LEU A 177 8.06 -14.06 10.91
CA LEU A 177 8.45 -12.69 10.56
C LEU A 177 8.64 -12.53 9.05
N GLY A 178 8.91 -13.63 8.34
CA GLY A 178 9.30 -13.60 6.92
C GLY A 178 10.72 -13.07 6.75
N GLY A 179 11.04 -12.63 5.54
CA GLY A 179 12.28 -11.95 5.21
C GLY A 179 12.09 -10.44 5.05
N THR A 180 13.16 -9.69 4.96
CA THR A 180 13.09 -8.28 4.54
C THR A 180 12.97 -8.13 3.02
N GLY A 181 13.10 -9.22 2.25
CA GLY A 181 12.91 -9.29 0.79
C GLY A 181 12.37 -10.63 0.33
N GLY A 182 12.03 -10.72 -0.94
CA GLY A 182 11.49 -11.93 -1.59
C GLY A 182 12.55 -12.78 -2.30
N GLY A 183 13.76 -12.25 -2.53
CA GLY A 183 14.82 -12.93 -3.28
C GLY A 183 14.55 -13.07 -4.78
N SER A 184 13.39 -12.64 -5.24
CA SER A 184 12.96 -12.68 -6.64
C SER A 184 13.15 -11.30 -7.28
N TYR A 185 13.68 -11.26 -8.50
CA TYR A 185 13.48 -10.08 -9.35
C TYR A 185 11.99 -9.98 -9.69
N ALA A 186 11.43 -8.78 -9.60
CA ALA A 186 10.02 -8.56 -9.89
C ALA A 186 9.86 -7.39 -10.85
N THR A 187 9.51 -7.70 -12.10
CA THR A 187 9.17 -6.68 -13.11
C THR A 187 7.69 -6.36 -13.01
N THR A 188 7.36 -5.11 -12.69
CA THR A 188 5.97 -4.63 -12.64
C THR A 188 5.74 -3.63 -13.78
N LEU A 189 4.72 -3.87 -14.58
CA LEU A 189 4.22 -2.95 -15.58
C LEU A 189 2.97 -2.25 -15.06
N GLY A 190 2.89 -0.95 -15.27
CA GLY A 190 1.76 -0.16 -14.82
C GLY A 190 1.25 0.83 -15.86
N ILE A 191 -0.05 1.10 -15.78
CA ILE A 191 -0.72 2.20 -16.47
C ILE A 191 -1.56 2.96 -15.48
N GLY A 192 -1.49 4.28 -15.53
CA GLY A 192 -2.28 5.17 -14.68
C GLY A 192 -2.90 6.29 -15.49
N ALA A 193 -4.12 6.65 -15.14
CA ALA A 193 -4.83 7.80 -15.65
C ALA A 193 -5.21 8.73 -14.50
N GLN A 194 -5.09 10.04 -14.68
CA GLN A 194 -5.57 11.04 -13.73
C GLN A 194 -6.20 12.24 -14.43
N LYS A 195 -7.11 12.90 -13.75
CA LYS A 195 -7.69 14.17 -14.20
C LYS A 195 -7.99 15.07 -13.02
N VAL A 196 -7.70 16.33 -13.17
CA VAL A 196 -8.17 17.40 -12.27
C VAL A 196 -9.40 18.05 -12.89
N ILE A 197 -10.45 18.19 -12.09
CA ILE A 197 -11.72 18.82 -12.47
C ILE A 197 -11.92 20.02 -11.53
N ALA A 198 -12.16 21.19 -12.14
CA ALA A 198 -12.60 22.36 -11.40
C ALA A 198 -14.08 22.19 -11.01
N LEU A 199 -14.40 22.45 -9.76
CA LEU A 199 -15.74 22.39 -9.21
C LEU A 199 -16.26 23.81 -8.86
N PRO A 200 -17.56 23.99 -8.63
CA PRO A 200 -18.09 25.26 -8.14
C PRO A 200 -17.40 25.72 -6.83
N GLN A 201 -17.45 27.02 -6.56
CA GLN A 201 -16.91 27.64 -5.36
C GLN A 201 -15.37 27.55 -5.22
N GLY A 202 -14.64 27.26 -6.32
CA GLY A 202 -13.18 27.21 -6.33
C GLY A 202 -12.56 25.93 -5.78
N HIS A 203 -13.36 24.88 -5.58
CA HIS A 203 -12.86 23.56 -5.23
C HIS A 203 -12.37 22.81 -6.47
N PHE A 204 -11.52 21.81 -6.23
CA PHE A 204 -11.01 20.91 -7.25
C PHE A 204 -11.15 19.45 -6.80
N LEU A 205 -11.41 18.59 -7.76
CA LEU A 205 -11.38 17.15 -7.60
C LEU A 205 -10.30 16.58 -8.54
N ARG A 206 -9.33 15.85 -7.99
CA ARG A 206 -8.43 15.02 -8.77
C ARG A 206 -8.82 13.55 -8.57
N TYR A 207 -9.01 12.81 -9.64
CA TYR A 207 -9.19 11.36 -9.57
C TYR A 207 -8.05 10.65 -10.29
N ARG A 208 -7.76 9.41 -9.84
CA ARG A 208 -6.77 8.52 -10.40
C ARG A 208 -7.32 7.12 -10.54
N VAL A 209 -6.88 6.42 -11.57
CA VAL A 209 -7.11 4.99 -11.79
C VAL A 209 -5.79 4.39 -12.20
N ASN A 210 -5.33 3.37 -11.49
CA ASN A 210 -4.10 2.66 -11.82
C ASN A 210 -4.35 1.16 -11.91
N ILE A 211 -3.68 0.52 -12.86
CA ILE A 211 -3.62 -0.93 -13.00
C ILE A 211 -2.14 -1.30 -13.11
N THR A 212 -1.71 -2.26 -12.31
CA THR A 212 -0.35 -2.81 -12.36
C THR A 212 -0.39 -4.33 -12.44
N HIS A 213 0.60 -4.91 -13.11
CA HIS A 213 0.83 -6.35 -13.12
C HIS A 213 2.31 -6.64 -12.95
N GLY A 214 2.62 -7.44 -11.92
CA GLY A 214 3.98 -7.82 -11.54
C GLY A 214 4.28 -9.27 -11.86
N PHE A 215 5.40 -9.51 -12.52
CA PHE A 215 5.97 -10.82 -12.84
C PHE A 215 7.18 -11.06 -11.95
N TYR A 216 7.34 -12.28 -11.45
CA TYR A 216 8.39 -12.66 -10.51
C TYR A 216 9.26 -13.76 -11.08
N THR A 217 10.58 -13.64 -10.90
CA THR A 217 11.49 -14.74 -11.25
C THR A 217 11.48 -15.80 -10.16
N PRO A 218 11.60 -17.09 -10.51
CA PRO A 218 11.76 -18.15 -9.52
C PRO A 218 13.03 -18.00 -8.71
N VAL A 219 12.97 -18.40 -7.44
CA VAL A 219 14.04 -18.23 -6.45
C VAL A 219 14.40 -19.55 -5.76
N THR A 220 15.69 -19.77 -5.49
CA THR A 220 16.16 -20.89 -4.69
C THR A 220 16.09 -20.54 -3.21
N VAL A 221 15.51 -21.42 -2.40
CA VAL A 221 15.35 -21.26 -0.96
C VAL A 221 15.93 -22.42 -0.19
N ASN A 222 16.48 -22.14 1.00
CA ASN A 222 17.00 -23.12 1.94
C ASN A 222 16.54 -22.76 3.36
N GLY A 223 16.18 -23.75 4.16
CA GLY A 223 15.75 -23.58 5.54
C GLY A 223 14.51 -22.72 5.65
N PHE A 224 14.38 -21.99 6.77
CA PHE A 224 13.34 -20.98 6.97
C PHE A 224 13.57 -19.82 6.00
N ASN A 225 12.52 -19.38 5.32
CA ASN A 225 12.63 -18.39 4.25
C ASN A 225 11.35 -17.53 4.12
N ALA A 226 11.37 -16.53 3.28
CA ALA A 226 10.26 -15.58 3.08
C ALA A 226 8.95 -16.24 2.59
N TYR A 227 9.03 -17.47 2.09
CA TYR A 227 7.89 -18.25 1.59
C TYR A 227 7.45 -19.36 2.55
N GLY A 228 8.01 -19.40 3.76
CA GLY A 228 7.79 -20.47 4.74
C GLY A 228 9.04 -21.35 4.95
N GLY A 229 8.84 -22.67 5.00
CA GLY A 229 9.93 -23.63 5.16
C GLY A 229 10.27 -23.97 6.60
N GLY A 230 11.27 -24.83 6.78
CA GLY A 230 11.69 -25.37 8.07
C GLY A 230 13.09 -25.98 7.98
N PHE A 231 13.44 -26.79 8.98
CA PHE A 231 14.71 -27.52 8.97
C PHE A 231 14.79 -28.47 7.78
N GLY A 232 15.86 -28.38 7.01
CA GLY A 232 16.06 -29.22 5.83
C GLY A 232 15.25 -28.82 4.59
N THR A 233 14.55 -27.68 4.60
CA THR A 233 13.96 -27.14 3.36
C THR A 233 15.06 -26.87 2.36
N ALA A 234 14.87 -27.35 1.12
CA ALA A 234 15.74 -27.04 -0.01
C ALA A 234 14.94 -27.18 -1.31
N GLY A 235 14.92 -26.14 -2.12
CA GLY A 235 14.16 -26.17 -3.36
C GLY A 235 14.02 -24.85 -4.06
N ARG A 236 13.08 -24.80 -5.00
CA ARG A 236 12.77 -23.64 -5.84
C ARG A 236 11.34 -23.18 -5.60
N VAL A 237 11.17 -21.92 -5.32
CA VAL A 237 9.88 -21.23 -5.24
C VAL A 237 9.64 -20.51 -6.57
N ASP A 238 8.44 -20.62 -7.07
CA ASP A 238 7.92 -19.85 -8.21
C ASP A 238 6.82 -18.92 -7.68
N PRO A 239 7.14 -17.66 -7.38
CA PRO A 239 6.17 -16.73 -6.82
C PRO A 239 5.05 -16.42 -7.82
N GLY A 240 3.82 -16.33 -7.35
CA GLY A 240 2.68 -15.96 -8.17
C GLY A 240 2.74 -14.50 -8.63
N SER A 241 2.20 -14.22 -9.82
CA SER A 241 2.06 -12.86 -10.32
C SER A 241 1.10 -12.04 -9.44
N VAL A 242 1.26 -10.72 -9.46
CA VAL A 242 0.44 -9.80 -8.66
C VAL A 242 -0.22 -8.79 -9.59
N THR A 243 -1.55 -8.69 -9.53
CA THR A 243 -2.30 -7.62 -10.21
C THR A 243 -2.93 -6.71 -9.16
N THR A 244 -2.75 -5.40 -9.32
CA THR A 244 -3.37 -4.40 -8.45
C THR A 244 -4.14 -3.38 -9.28
N VAL A 245 -5.35 -3.06 -8.81
CA VAL A 245 -6.17 -1.96 -9.32
C VAL A 245 -6.36 -0.98 -8.17
N THR A 246 -6.07 0.31 -8.41
CA THR A 246 -6.31 1.37 -7.44
C THR A 246 -7.20 2.45 -8.04
N LEU A 247 -8.23 2.84 -7.31
CA LEU A 247 -9.06 4.00 -7.58
C LEU A 247 -8.78 5.03 -6.50
N ALA A 248 -8.53 6.27 -6.87
CA ALA A 248 -8.21 7.30 -5.89
C ALA A 248 -8.86 8.64 -6.24
N GLY A 249 -9.13 9.43 -5.20
CA GLY A 249 -9.68 10.77 -5.32
C GLY A 249 -9.08 11.72 -4.30
N GLU A 250 -8.91 12.97 -4.68
CA GLU A 250 -8.45 14.07 -3.83
C GLU A 250 -9.39 15.26 -4.04
N PHE A 251 -9.89 15.81 -2.95
CA PHE A 251 -10.82 16.93 -2.96
C PHE A 251 -10.27 18.09 -2.14
N THR A 252 -10.10 19.25 -2.75
CA THR A 252 -9.61 20.45 -2.05
C THR A 252 -10.72 21.06 -1.18
N ILE A 253 -10.46 21.16 0.13
CA ILE A 253 -11.30 21.95 1.04
C ILE A 253 -10.88 23.42 0.97
N THR A 254 -9.57 23.65 1.03
CA THR A 254 -8.92 24.94 0.81
C THR A 254 -7.70 24.73 -0.09
N GLN A 255 -6.96 25.80 -0.38
CA GLN A 255 -5.66 25.68 -1.08
C GLN A 255 -4.66 24.79 -0.32
N GLN A 256 -4.76 24.76 1.01
CA GLN A 256 -3.81 24.05 1.87
C GLN A 256 -4.33 22.70 2.36
N LEU A 257 -5.64 22.52 2.43
CA LEU A 257 -6.27 21.33 3.01
C LEU A 257 -6.99 20.52 1.94
N VAL A 258 -6.59 19.26 1.77
CA VAL A 258 -7.15 18.33 0.80
C VAL A 258 -7.56 17.05 1.51
N LEU A 259 -8.72 16.52 1.16
CA LEU A 259 -9.14 15.17 1.56
C LEU A 259 -8.77 14.19 0.45
N ALA A 260 -8.22 13.05 0.83
CA ALA A 260 -7.82 11.99 -0.09
C ALA A 260 -8.45 10.65 0.28
N LEU A 261 -8.67 9.81 -0.70
CA LEU A 261 -9.19 8.47 -0.53
C LEU A 261 -8.61 7.55 -1.59
N ASP A 262 -8.08 6.40 -1.17
CA ASP A 262 -7.72 5.28 -2.04
C ASP A 262 -8.62 4.08 -1.79
N LEU A 263 -8.98 3.39 -2.86
CA LEU A 263 -9.58 2.05 -2.87
C LEU A 263 -8.64 1.14 -3.66
N GLY A 264 -8.12 0.10 -3.01
CA GLY A 264 -7.18 -0.85 -3.60
C GLY A 264 -7.79 -2.24 -3.70
N PHE A 265 -7.67 -2.87 -4.86
CA PHE A 265 -7.95 -4.29 -5.06
C PHE A 265 -6.70 -4.97 -5.59
N GLN A 266 -6.27 -6.03 -4.90
CA GLN A 266 -5.11 -6.82 -5.29
C GLN A 266 -5.48 -8.29 -5.41
N THR A 267 -4.96 -8.93 -6.43
CA THR A 267 -4.97 -10.40 -6.59
C THR A 267 -3.54 -10.90 -6.74
N VAL A 268 -3.24 -11.99 -6.07
CA VAL A 268 -1.95 -12.67 -6.12
C VAL A 268 -2.20 -14.11 -6.55
N ASP A 269 -1.49 -14.57 -7.55
CA ASP A 269 -1.55 -15.95 -8.00
C ASP A 269 -0.87 -16.91 -7.02
N THR A 270 -1.07 -18.21 -7.22
CA THR A 270 -0.48 -19.23 -6.37
C THR A 270 1.05 -19.22 -6.44
N THR A 271 1.70 -19.11 -5.28
CA THR A 271 3.13 -19.36 -5.12
C THR A 271 3.37 -20.86 -5.03
N ARG A 272 4.14 -21.41 -5.98
CA ARG A 272 4.44 -22.83 -6.08
C ARG A 272 5.82 -23.15 -5.53
N PHE A 273 5.97 -24.35 -5.00
CA PHE A 273 7.26 -24.86 -4.52
C PHE A 273 7.57 -26.23 -5.13
N SER A 274 8.83 -26.44 -5.46
CA SER A 274 9.36 -27.74 -5.88
C SER A 274 10.66 -28.05 -5.14
N GLY A 275 10.71 -29.17 -4.44
CA GLY A 275 11.85 -29.56 -3.63
C GLY A 275 11.44 -30.27 -2.34
N THR A 276 12.34 -30.29 -1.36
CA THR A 276 12.11 -30.85 -0.03
C THR A 276 11.55 -29.76 0.87
N ALA A 277 10.34 -29.93 1.40
CA ALA A 277 9.69 -28.93 2.25
C ALA A 277 10.36 -28.79 3.62
N GLY A 278 10.97 -29.87 4.14
CA GLY A 278 11.59 -29.86 5.47
C GLY A 278 10.57 -30.01 6.59
N ILE A 279 10.99 -29.70 7.82
CA ILE A 279 10.20 -29.87 9.05
C ILE A 279 10.14 -28.52 9.79
N GLY A 280 8.94 -28.13 10.22
CA GLY A 280 8.70 -26.91 10.99
C GLY A 280 9.26 -26.99 12.41
N VAL A 281 9.20 -25.89 13.15
CA VAL A 281 9.61 -25.84 14.56
C VAL A 281 8.71 -26.68 15.47
N ASP A 282 7.50 -26.99 15.03
CA ASP A 282 6.51 -27.87 15.69
C ASP A 282 6.73 -29.37 15.42
N GLY A 283 7.70 -29.72 14.57
CA GLY A 283 7.98 -31.09 14.15
C GLY A 283 7.10 -31.61 13.00
N GLU A 284 6.16 -30.80 12.51
CA GLU A 284 5.29 -31.14 11.39
C GLU A 284 5.97 -30.79 10.03
N PRO A 285 5.50 -31.40 8.92
CA PRO A 285 5.99 -31.01 7.59
C PRO A 285 5.83 -29.52 7.34
N ALA A 286 6.92 -28.87 6.97
CA ALA A 286 6.90 -27.42 6.70
C ALA A 286 6.07 -27.10 5.45
N THR A 287 5.37 -25.95 5.49
CA THR A 287 4.68 -25.40 4.32
C THR A 287 5.58 -24.39 3.63
N VAL A 288 5.69 -24.49 2.30
CA VAL A 288 6.41 -23.51 1.45
C VAL A 288 5.47 -23.06 0.33
N GLY A 289 5.38 -21.75 0.16
CA GLY A 289 4.42 -21.15 -0.77
C GLY A 289 3.01 -21.04 -0.19
N LYS A 290 2.10 -20.52 -0.98
CA LYS A 290 0.68 -20.33 -0.60
C LYS A 290 -0.22 -20.31 -1.81
N GLY A 291 -1.52 -20.61 -1.60
CA GLY A 291 -2.56 -20.47 -2.62
C GLY A 291 -2.78 -19.01 -3.05
N SER A 292 -3.53 -18.85 -4.14
CA SER A 292 -3.91 -17.51 -4.63
C SER A 292 -4.67 -16.72 -3.56
N SER A 293 -4.50 -15.41 -3.59
CA SER A 293 -5.14 -14.53 -2.61
C SER A 293 -5.76 -13.29 -3.25
N ASN A 294 -6.73 -12.72 -2.57
CA ASN A 294 -7.35 -11.44 -2.96
C ASN A 294 -7.44 -10.53 -1.74
N LEU A 295 -7.34 -9.23 -1.96
CA LEU A 295 -7.40 -8.23 -0.90
C LEU A 295 -8.07 -6.96 -1.41
N LEU A 296 -9.05 -6.48 -0.66
CA LEU A 296 -9.67 -5.17 -0.83
C LEU A 296 -9.25 -4.26 0.33
N THR A 297 -8.76 -3.07 0.01
CA THR A 297 -8.28 -2.09 0.98
C THR A 297 -8.92 -0.73 0.79
N VAL A 298 -8.89 0.08 1.84
CA VAL A 298 -9.30 1.48 1.83
C VAL A 298 -8.28 2.31 2.62
N ALA A 299 -7.97 3.51 2.11
CA ALA A 299 -7.08 4.46 2.77
C ALA A 299 -7.61 5.88 2.64
N PRO A 300 -8.46 6.36 3.57
CA PRO A 300 -8.79 7.77 3.68
C PRO A 300 -7.60 8.53 4.26
N ALA A 301 -7.36 9.75 3.77
CA ALA A 301 -6.25 10.58 4.23
C ALA A 301 -6.58 12.07 4.18
N VAL A 302 -5.74 12.83 4.85
CA VAL A 302 -5.74 14.31 4.82
C VAL A 302 -4.37 14.76 4.35
N GLU A 303 -4.36 15.68 3.39
CA GLU A 303 -3.17 16.40 2.96
C GLU A 303 -3.18 17.82 3.53
N TYR A 304 -2.02 18.27 4.00
CA TYR A 304 -1.81 19.64 4.42
C TYR A 304 -0.59 20.22 3.69
N HIS A 305 -0.82 21.29 2.96
CA HIS A 305 0.20 22.00 2.19
C HIS A 305 0.65 23.26 2.93
N TRP A 306 1.92 23.36 3.31
CA TRP A 306 2.51 24.63 3.77
C TRP A 306 2.71 25.59 2.60
N ASN A 307 3.04 25.05 1.43
CA ASN A 307 3.17 25.76 0.15
C ASN A 307 3.12 24.74 -1.01
N ALA A 308 3.32 25.18 -2.24
CA ALA A 308 3.30 24.31 -3.42
C ALA A 308 4.41 23.24 -3.45
N HIS A 309 5.45 23.39 -2.63
CA HIS A 309 6.65 22.55 -2.65
C HIS A 309 6.76 21.60 -1.45
N VAL A 310 6.04 21.89 -0.37
CA VAL A 310 6.12 21.14 0.89
C VAL A 310 4.72 20.83 1.40
N ALA A 311 4.44 19.55 1.55
CA ALA A 311 3.18 19.09 2.11
C ALA A 311 3.35 17.78 2.88
N LEU A 312 2.37 17.47 3.73
CA LEU A 312 2.23 16.22 4.47
C LEU A 312 0.90 15.58 4.09
N ILE A 313 0.91 14.28 3.86
CA ILE A 313 -0.29 13.47 3.79
C ILE A 313 -0.24 12.39 4.87
N ALA A 314 -1.35 12.16 5.55
CA ALA A 314 -1.44 11.08 6.53
C ALA A 314 -2.87 10.52 6.63
N GLY A 315 -2.98 9.23 6.91
CA GLY A 315 -4.25 8.57 7.11
C GLY A 315 -4.14 7.10 7.45
N PRO A 316 -5.24 6.47 7.90
CA PRO A 316 -5.29 5.03 8.11
C PRO A 316 -5.33 4.29 6.76
N TRP A 317 -4.70 3.12 6.71
CA TRP A 317 -4.79 2.16 5.63
C TRP A 317 -5.21 0.81 6.20
N MET A 318 -6.28 0.24 5.68
CA MET A 318 -6.83 -0.97 6.24
C MET A 318 -7.37 -1.93 5.18
N SER A 319 -7.33 -3.22 5.51
CA SER A 319 -8.03 -4.24 4.76
C SER A 319 -9.54 -4.19 5.08
N VAL A 320 -10.37 -4.27 4.05
CA VAL A 320 -11.84 -4.33 4.17
C VAL A 320 -12.32 -5.77 4.07
N ARG A 321 -11.74 -6.51 3.13
CA ARG A 321 -12.09 -7.90 2.83
C ARG A 321 -10.94 -8.60 2.13
N GLY A 322 -10.79 -9.91 2.36
CA GLY A 322 -9.73 -10.68 1.73
C GLY A 322 -10.05 -12.16 1.61
N ARG A 323 -9.21 -12.88 0.85
CA ARG A 323 -9.18 -14.33 0.72
C ARG A 323 -7.73 -14.80 0.76
N ASN A 324 -7.41 -15.77 1.60
CA ASN A 324 -6.04 -16.31 1.81
C ASN A 324 -4.99 -15.21 2.05
N THR A 325 -5.32 -14.19 2.82
CA THR A 325 -4.45 -13.04 3.06
C THR A 325 -4.66 -12.47 4.46
N SER A 326 -3.65 -11.77 4.97
CA SER A 326 -3.70 -11.15 6.30
C SER A 326 -4.70 -9.99 6.35
N GLU A 327 -5.43 -9.90 7.45
CA GLU A 327 -6.15 -8.69 7.86
C GLU A 327 -5.16 -7.72 8.46
N PHE A 328 -5.30 -6.45 8.17
CA PHE A 328 -4.46 -5.43 8.77
C PHE A 328 -5.17 -4.10 8.98
N LEU A 329 -4.66 -3.35 9.95
CA LEU A 329 -4.93 -1.95 10.18
C LEU A 329 -3.59 -1.23 10.31
N GLY A 330 -3.37 -0.21 9.50
CA GLY A 330 -2.16 0.59 9.51
C GLY A 330 -2.43 2.08 9.57
N MET A 331 -1.37 2.83 9.82
CA MET A 331 -1.27 4.28 9.61
C MET A 331 -0.16 4.53 8.61
N VAL A 332 -0.41 5.43 7.67
CA VAL A 332 0.56 5.86 6.68
C VAL A 332 0.71 7.37 6.78
N ALA A 333 1.94 7.83 6.71
CA ALA A 333 2.26 9.25 6.60
C ALA A 333 3.39 9.45 5.58
N ALA A 334 3.30 10.49 4.78
CA ALA A 334 4.34 10.87 3.83
C ALA A 334 4.53 12.37 3.80
N LEU A 335 5.79 12.80 3.75
CA LEU A 335 6.17 14.17 3.46
C LEU A 335 6.42 14.29 1.96
N TYR A 336 5.89 15.32 1.33
CA TYR A 336 6.13 15.66 -0.07
C TYR A 336 7.06 16.85 -0.16
N LEU A 337 8.16 16.71 -0.88
CA LEU A 337 9.16 17.74 -1.13
C LEU A 337 9.41 17.85 -2.63
N PHE A 338 9.08 18.99 -3.23
CA PHE A 338 9.29 19.30 -4.65
C PHE A 338 10.39 20.35 -4.79
N MET A 339 11.40 20.03 -5.60
CA MET A 339 12.59 20.86 -5.79
C MET A 339 12.91 21.06 -7.28
#